data_18982fad707f77d04e0d4afe4710193c
#
_entry.id   18982fad707f77d04e0d4afe4710193c
#
_cell.length_a   1.000
_cell.length_b   1.000
_cell.length_c   1.000
_cell.angle_alpha   90.00
_cell.angle_beta   90.00
_cell.angle_gamma   90.00
#
_symmetry.space_group_name_H-M   'P 1'
#
loop_
_entity.id
_entity.type
_entity.pdbx_description
1 polymer ?
#
loop_
_entity_poly.entity_id
_entity_poly.type
_entity_poly.pdbx_seq_one_letter_code
_entity_poly.pdbx_strand_id
1 'polypeptide(L)'
;IIQEELDKRGAAVDFWVVSNPEFMAEGRAVKDMLEPSRVVVGSNSKEVLAKMELLYDPFMKKTPRFHAMGVQAAELTKYASNTMLALKISFINTVAGLCDVISADIEEVAEGMGSDPRIGREFLHASLGYGGSCFPKDVKAIIVFADKIGLPKPYLSLLRAIEEVNKYQKTIIPRKILARFGADLTGKKFALWGLSFKAKTNDMRESASIDIVKILTARGAKIVAYDPLAVEEARTVYLKEFSDSISYEQSDKYAILDGCDALIIATETGEYRTIDITVAKKALKNSIIFDGRNLLDIPTLKEAGFEYYAVGRGDRIDWQKIEID
;
A
#
# COMPACT_ATOMS: atom_id res chain seq x y z
N ILE A 1 6.85 35.68 -5.19
CA ILE A 1 8.19 35.11 -5.51
C ILE A 1 8.53 35.32 -6.99
N ILE A 2 7.76 34.78 -8.00
CA ILE A 2 8.10 34.93 -9.43
C ILE A 2 8.10 36.42 -9.81
N GLN A 3 7.06 37.18 -9.47
CA GLN A 3 6.97 38.58 -9.76
C GLN A 3 8.12 39.37 -9.09
N GLU A 4 8.40 39.14 -7.83
CA GLU A 4 9.51 39.73 -7.10
C GLU A 4 10.87 39.49 -7.75
N GLU A 5 11.07 38.30 -8.31
CA GLU A 5 12.31 37.97 -9.01
C GLU A 5 12.39 38.62 -10.39
N LEU A 6 11.27 38.71 -11.11
CA LEU A 6 11.20 39.50 -12.36
C LEU A 6 11.47 40.97 -12.12
N ASP A 7 10.89 41.54 -11.09
CA ASP A 7 11.10 42.96 -10.70
C ASP A 7 12.57 43.25 -10.37
N LYS A 8 13.23 42.36 -9.62
CA LYS A 8 14.68 42.45 -9.32
C LYS A 8 15.55 42.42 -10.57
N ARG A 9 15.15 41.67 -11.59
CA ARG A 9 15.87 41.56 -12.87
C ARG A 9 15.51 42.65 -13.87
N GLY A 10 14.56 43.52 -13.54
CA GLY A 10 14.02 44.50 -14.47
C GLY A 10 13.35 43.87 -15.71
N ALA A 11 12.85 42.68 -15.59
CA ALA A 11 12.26 41.92 -16.69
C ALA A 11 10.73 42.08 -16.67
N ALA A 12 10.16 42.59 -17.78
CA ALA A 12 8.71 42.65 -18.00
C ALA A 12 8.26 41.43 -18.78
N VAL A 13 7.92 40.35 -18.06
CA VAL A 13 7.44 39.11 -18.65
C VAL A 13 6.10 38.75 -18.05
N ASP A 14 5.10 38.57 -18.90
CA ASP A 14 3.79 38.06 -18.49
C ASP A 14 3.90 36.55 -18.19
N PHE A 15 3.37 36.13 -17.06
CA PHE A 15 3.32 34.71 -16.68
C PHE A 15 1.98 34.35 -16.03
N TRP A 16 1.64 33.09 -16.12
CA TRP A 16 0.48 32.53 -15.42
C TRP A 16 0.92 31.29 -14.61
N VAL A 17 0.37 31.17 -13.40
CA VAL A 17 0.54 29.99 -12.57
C VAL A 17 -0.64 29.05 -12.86
N VAL A 18 -0.31 27.79 -13.14
CA VAL A 18 -1.27 26.73 -13.47
C VAL A 18 -1.11 25.60 -12.47
N SER A 19 -2.20 25.15 -11.88
CA SER A 19 -2.23 23.87 -11.15
C SER A 19 -2.53 22.75 -12.12
N ASN A 20 -1.59 21.83 -12.29
CA ASN A 20 -1.77 20.67 -13.17
C ASN A 20 -1.36 19.39 -12.41
N PRO A 21 -2.26 18.87 -11.55
CA PRO A 21 -1.99 17.69 -10.77
C PRO A 21 -1.83 16.44 -11.64
N GLU A 22 -0.87 15.58 -11.30
CA GLU A 22 -0.65 14.28 -11.94
C GLU A 22 -1.39 13.16 -11.21
N PHE A 23 -1.75 12.10 -11.95
CA PHE A 23 -2.43 10.90 -11.43
C PHE A 23 -1.72 9.63 -11.86
N MET A 24 -0.40 9.68 -11.90
CA MET A 24 0.46 8.57 -12.32
C MET A 24 0.66 7.58 -11.19
N ALA A 25 0.73 6.29 -11.53
CA ALA A 25 1.07 5.23 -10.59
C ALA A 25 2.53 4.80 -10.77
N GLU A 26 3.25 4.66 -9.67
CA GLU A 26 4.62 4.12 -9.68
C GLU A 26 4.66 2.75 -10.37
N GLY A 27 5.72 2.49 -11.14
CA GLY A 27 5.85 1.29 -11.99
C GLY A 27 5.12 1.37 -13.33
N ARG A 28 4.27 2.39 -13.58
CA ARG A 28 3.57 2.62 -14.86
C ARG A 28 3.48 4.10 -15.27
N ALA A 29 4.26 4.97 -14.65
CA ALA A 29 4.18 6.43 -14.81
C ALA A 29 4.31 6.89 -16.27
N VAL A 30 5.21 6.29 -17.05
CA VAL A 30 5.38 6.61 -18.48
C VAL A 30 4.09 6.34 -19.26
N LYS A 31 3.46 5.18 -19.03
CA LYS A 31 2.19 4.84 -19.69
C LYS A 31 1.08 5.79 -19.25
N ASP A 32 0.98 6.09 -17.96
CA ASP A 32 -0.05 6.98 -17.40
C ASP A 32 0.13 8.43 -17.90
N MET A 33 1.36 8.86 -18.23
CA MET A 33 1.63 10.16 -18.84
C MET A 33 1.26 10.20 -20.32
N LEU A 34 1.59 9.15 -21.07
CA LEU A 34 1.33 9.07 -22.52
C LEU A 34 -0.14 8.77 -22.86
N GLU A 35 -0.84 8.09 -21.96
CA GLU A 35 -2.24 7.70 -22.11
C GLU A 35 -3.00 8.03 -20.79
N PRO A 36 -3.15 9.31 -20.42
CA PRO A 36 -3.77 9.69 -19.17
C PRO A 36 -5.25 9.34 -19.14
N SER A 37 -5.74 8.80 -18.02
CA SER A 37 -7.18 8.55 -17.82
C SER A 37 -7.99 9.85 -17.78
N ARG A 38 -7.36 10.93 -17.35
CA ARG A 38 -7.88 12.31 -17.32
C ARG A 38 -6.74 13.30 -17.16
N VAL A 39 -6.95 14.51 -17.62
CA VAL A 39 -6.08 15.68 -17.39
C VAL A 39 -6.87 16.73 -16.62
N VAL A 40 -6.35 17.18 -15.49
CA VAL A 40 -6.94 18.24 -14.66
C VAL A 40 -6.04 19.46 -14.72
N VAL A 41 -6.63 20.62 -15.05
CA VAL A 41 -5.89 21.88 -15.15
C VAL A 41 -6.67 22.99 -14.45
N GLY A 42 -6.00 23.64 -13.50
CA GLY A 42 -6.54 24.80 -12.77
C GLY A 42 -5.88 26.09 -13.18
N SER A 43 -6.66 27.04 -13.66
CA SER A 43 -6.20 28.41 -13.95
C SER A 43 -7.37 29.38 -13.88
N ASN A 44 -7.07 30.65 -13.58
CA ASN A 44 -8.04 31.76 -13.63
C ASN A 44 -8.12 32.39 -15.04
N SER A 45 -7.26 31.98 -15.99
CA SER A 45 -7.22 32.47 -17.36
C SER A 45 -7.78 31.46 -18.33
N LYS A 46 -8.86 31.81 -19.06
CA LYS A 46 -9.45 30.96 -20.11
C LYS A 46 -8.45 30.71 -21.27
N GLU A 47 -7.64 31.73 -21.60
CA GLU A 47 -6.62 31.60 -22.64
C GLU A 47 -5.58 30.54 -22.27
N VAL A 48 -5.12 30.54 -21.01
CA VAL A 48 -4.13 29.60 -20.51
C VAL A 48 -4.72 28.19 -20.47
N LEU A 49 -5.98 28.02 -20.05
CA LEU A 49 -6.68 26.73 -20.09
C LEU A 49 -6.76 26.17 -21.52
N ALA A 50 -7.07 27.01 -22.51
CA ALA A 50 -7.09 26.60 -23.93
C ALA A 50 -5.69 26.18 -24.42
N LYS A 51 -4.64 26.90 -24.04
CA LYS A 51 -3.25 26.52 -24.37
C LYS A 51 -2.85 25.19 -23.73
N MET A 52 -3.25 24.93 -22.49
CA MET A 52 -3.00 23.67 -21.81
C MET A 52 -3.78 22.51 -22.47
N GLU A 53 -5.00 22.74 -22.88
CA GLU A 53 -5.80 21.73 -23.62
C GLU A 53 -5.12 21.33 -24.93
N LEU A 54 -4.65 22.31 -25.72
CA LEU A 54 -3.89 22.04 -26.94
C LEU A 54 -2.58 21.26 -26.65
N LEU A 55 -1.90 21.57 -25.55
CA LEU A 55 -0.68 20.85 -25.15
C LEU A 55 -0.95 19.38 -24.86
N TYR A 56 -2.10 19.06 -24.24
CA TYR A 56 -2.46 17.70 -23.89
C TYR A 56 -3.23 16.94 -25.00
N ASP A 57 -3.72 17.61 -26.03
CA ASP A 57 -4.50 16.99 -27.13
C ASP A 57 -3.84 15.74 -27.73
N PRO A 58 -2.51 15.70 -28.01
CA PRO A 58 -1.87 14.53 -28.56
C PRO A 58 -1.97 13.28 -27.66
N PHE A 59 -2.06 13.47 -26.35
CA PHE A 59 -2.10 12.39 -25.34
C PHE A 59 -3.55 11.94 -25.02
N MET A 60 -4.54 12.74 -25.36
CA MET A 60 -5.95 12.49 -25.03
C MET A 60 -6.75 11.80 -26.14
N LYS A 61 -6.13 11.37 -27.22
CA LYS A 61 -6.83 10.80 -28.41
C LYS A 61 -7.74 9.61 -28.11
N LYS A 62 -7.36 8.79 -27.11
CA LYS A 62 -8.15 7.62 -26.69
C LYS A 62 -9.20 7.93 -25.63
N THR A 63 -8.96 8.93 -24.82
CA THR A 63 -9.81 9.28 -23.67
C THR A 63 -9.83 10.79 -23.48
N PRO A 64 -10.64 11.55 -24.26
CA PRO A 64 -10.68 13.00 -24.19
C PRO A 64 -11.38 13.47 -22.91
N ARG A 65 -10.62 13.52 -21.80
CA ARG A 65 -11.11 13.97 -20.49
C ARG A 65 -10.22 15.09 -19.96
N PHE A 66 -10.33 16.25 -20.57
CA PHE A 66 -9.73 17.48 -20.08
C PHE A 66 -10.72 18.20 -19.13
N HIS A 67 -10.30 18.42 -17.89
CA HIS A 67 -11.10 19.09 -16.87
C HIS A 67 -10.46 20.44 -16.52
N ALA A 68 -10.99 21.50 -17.10
CA ALA A 68 -10.64 22.87 -16.77
C ALA A 68 -11.40 23.33 -15.52
N MET A 69 -10.70 23.94 -14.56
CA MET A 69 -11.29 24.41 -13.31
C MET A 69 -10.46 25.55 -12.67
N GLY A 70 -10.90 26.09 -11.54
CA GLY A 70 -10.12 27.03 -10.76
C GLY A 70 -8.90 26.36 -10.11
N VAL A 71 -7.87 27.15 -9.79
CA VAL A 71 -6.59 26.64 -9.21
C VAL A 71 -6.82 25.82 -7.96
N GLN A 72 -7.61 26.33 -7.00
CA GLN A 72 -7.88 25.65 -5.73
C GLN A 72 -8.62 24.33 -5.93
N ALA A 73 -9.56 24.27 -6.88
CA ALA A 73 -10.29 23.05 -7.20
C ALA A 73 -9.38 21.99 -7.80
N ALA A 74 -8.45 22.37 -8.68
CA ALA A 74 -7.49 21.45 -9.28
C ALA A 74 -6.53 20.86 -8.24
N GLU A 75 -6.00 21.71 -7.36
CA GLU A 75 -5.15 21.25 -6.24
C GLU A 75 -5.89 20.28 -5.31
N LEU A 76 -7.10 20.67 -4.88
CA LEU A 76 -7.90 19.82 -4.00
C LEU A 76 -8.29 18.49 -4.66
N THR A 77 -8.54 18.48 -5.98
CA THR A 77 -8.90 17.27 -6.73
C THR A 77 -7.85 16.18 -6.60
N LYS A 78 -6.56 16.52 -6.61
CA LYS A 78 -5.46 15.55 -6.41
C LYS A 78 -5.55 14.89 -5.04
N TYR A 79 -5.58 15.70 -3.98
CA TYR A 79 -5.62 15.20 -2.59
C TYR A 79 -6.90 14.42 -2.30
N ALA A 80 -8.05 14.92 -2.75
CA ALA A 80 -9.33 14.25 -2.57
C ALA A 80 -9.38 12.91 -3.30
N SER A 81 -8.85 12.83 -4.54
CA SER A 81 -8.78 11.57 -5.29
C SER A 81 -7.94 10.52 -4.56
N ASN A 82 -6.72 10.90 -4.13
CA ASN A 82 -5.84 9.96 -3.43
C ASN A 82 -6.40 9.56 -2.06
N THR A 83 -7.03 10.49 -1.34
CA THR A 83 -7.71 10.20 -0.07
C THR A 83 -8.89 9.26 -0.25
N MET A 84 -9.67 9.42 -1.32
CA MET A 84 -10.79 8.50 -1.63
C MET A 84 -10.29 7.08 -1.94
N LEU A 85 -9.19 6.94 -2.69
CA LEU A 85 -8.59 5.63 -2.95
C LEU A 85 -8.03 4.99 -1.67
N ALA A 86 -7.38 5.78 -0.82
CA ALA A 86 -6.91 5.34 0.49
C ALA A 86 -8.08 4.93 1.41
N LEU A 87 -9.20 5.68 1.39
CA LEU A 87 -10.43 5.33 2.12
C LEU A 87 -10.98 3.98 1.66
N LYS A 88 -11.05 3.70 0.35
CA LYS A 88 -11.51 2.39 -0.16
C LYS A 88 -10.66 1.25 0.38
N ILE A 89 -9.32 1.41 0.42
CA ILE A 89 -8.41 0.40 0.99
C ILE A 89 -8.64 0.26 2.50
N SER A 90 -8.69 1.36 3.24
CA SER A 90 -8.93 1.31 4.70
C SER A 90 -10.30 0.72 5.02
N PHE A 91 -11.33 1.05 4.24
CA PHE A 91 -12.68 0.51 4.41
C PHE A 91 -12.72 -1.01 4.19
N ILE A 92 -12.17 -1.51 3.08
CA ILE A 92 -12.19 -2.96 2.81
C ILE A 92 -11.37 -3.74 3.84
N ASN A 93 -10.28 -3.16 4.35
CA ASN A 93 -9.50 -3.75 5.43
C ASN A 93 -10.28 -3.78 6.76
N THR A 94 -11.11 -2.77 7.04
CA THR A 94 -12.03 -2.78 8.19
C THR A 94 -13.06 -3.91 8.05
N VAL A 95 -13.63 -4.08 6.85
CA VAL A 95 -14.56 -5.18 6.55
C VAL A 95 -13.86 -6.54 6.65
N ALA A 96 -12.58 -6.64 6.23
CA ALA A 96 -11.79 -7.86 6.43
C ALA A 96 -11.64 -8.23 7.90
N GLY A 97 -11.46 -7.24 8.78
CA GLY A 97 -11.47 -7.47 10.23
C GLY A 97 -12.80 -8.03 10.74
N LEU A 98 -13.95 -7.60 10.20
CA LEU A 98 -15.25 -8.21 10.49
C LEU A 98 -15.32 -9.65 9.98
N CYS A 99 -14.85 -9.91 8.76
CA CYS A 99 -14.82 -11.25 8.18
C CYS A 99 -14.01 -12.24 9.04
N ASP A 100 -12.87 -11.81 9.58
CA ASP A 100 -12.06 -12.64 10.49
C ASP A 100 -12.83 -13.02 11.77
N VAL A 101 -13.75 -12.18 12.26
CA VAL A 101 -14.56 -12.48 13.47
C VAL A 101 -15.72 -13.42 13.17
N ILE A 102 -16.44 -13.16 12.05
CA ILE A 102 -17.67 -13.92 11.71
C ILE A 102 -17.42 -15.11 10.79
N SER A 103 -16.17 -15.40 10.43
CA SER A 103 -15.78 -16.49 9.51
C SER A 103 -16.34 -16.32 8.09
N ALA A 104 -16.44 -15.08 7.60
CA ALA A 104 -16.75 -14.77 6.21
C ALA A 104 -15.48 -14.67 5.36
N ASP A 105 -15.62 -14.72 4.04
CA ASP A 105 -14.52 -14.49 3.10
C ASP A 105 -14.59 -13.08 2.52
N ILE A 106 -13.56 -12.29 2.74
CA ILE A 106 -13.49 -10.90 2.27
C ILE A 106 -13.53 -10.79 0.74
N GLU A 107 -13.02 -11.79 0.00
CA GLU A 107 -13.06 -11.75 -1.46
C GLU A 107 -14.49 -11.88 -1.98
N GLU A 108 -15.33 -12.73 -1.37
CA GLU A 108 -16.75 -12.83 -1.69
C GLU A 108 -17.48 -11.53 -1.38
N VAL A 109 -17.19 -10.91 -0.23
CA VAL A 109 -17.79 -9.62 0.15
C VAL A 109 -17.34 -8.52 -0.80
N ALA A 110 -16.06 -8.44 -1.14
CA ALA A 110 -15.51 -7.43 -2.03
C ALA A 110 -16.04 -7.59 -3.48
N GLU A 111 -16.25 -8.82 -3.94
CA GLU A 111 -16.85 -9.10 -5.24
C GLU A 111 -18.33 -8.69 -5.25
N GLY A 112 -19.09 -9.08 -4.22
CA GLY A 112 -20.49 -8.68 -4.06
C GLY A 112 -20.68 -7.16 -4.03
N MET A 113 -19.87 -6.44 -3.23
CA MET A 113 -19.88 -4.98 -3.18
C MET A 113 -19.42 -4.35 -4.48
N GLY A 114 -18.34 -4.85 -5.06
CA GLY A 114 -17.69 -4.30 -6.24
C GLY A 114 -18.49 -4.49 -7.53
N SER A 115 -19.43 -5.42 -7.55
CA SER A 115 -20.37 -5.64 -8.67
C SER A 115 -21.35 -4.47 -8.87
N ASP A 116 -21.58 -3.65 -7.84
CA ASP A 116 -22.33 -2.39 -7.98
C ASP A 116 -21.44 -1.35 -8.71
N PRO A 117 -21.86 -0.87 -9.91
CA PRO A 117 -21.05 0.08 -10.69
C PRO A 117 -20.81 1.42 -9.97
N ARG A 118 -21.61 1.77 -8.96
CA ARG A 118 -21.42 2.97 -8.14
C ARG A 118 -20.23 2.82 -7.18
N ILE A 119 -19.87 1.59 -6.84
CA ILE A 119 -18.75 1.24 -5.95
C ILE A 119 -17.53 0.83 -6.78
N GLY A 120 -17.68 -0.15 -7.67
CA GLY A 120 -16.63 -0.74 -8.49
C GLY A 120 -15.59 -1.53 -7.68
N ARG A 121 -15.03 -2.58 -8.27
CA ARG A 121 -14.10 -3.52 -7.61
C ARG A 121 -12.72 -2.91 -7.30
N GLU A 122 -12.31 -1.89 -8.06
CA GLU A 122 -11.00 -1.27 -7.94
C GLU A 122 -10.76 -0.70 -6.51
N PHE A 123 -9.59 -0.97 -5.95
CA PHE A 123 -9.19 -0.60 -4.59
C PHE A 123 -9.96 -1.28 -3.45
N LEU A 124 -10.74 -2.33 -3.74
CA LEU A 124 -11.38 -3.20 -2.74
C LEU A 124 -10.59 -4.52 -2.57
N HIS A 125 -9.28 -4.44 -2.41
CA HIS A 125 -8.40 -5.58 -2.16
C HIS A 125 -7.88 -5.50 -0.72
N ALA A 126 -8.39 -6.39 0.15
CA ALA A 126 -7.93 -6.48 1.52
C ALA A 126 -6.48 -6.97 1.57
N SER A 127 -5.66 -6.30 2.38
CA SER A 127 -4.22 -6.56 2.45
C SER A 127 -3.59 -5.93 3.69
N LEU A 128 -2.27 -5.76 3.70
CA LEU A 128 -1.49 -5.06 4.74
C LEU A 128 -1.64 -3.53 4.72
N GLY A 129 -2.63 -3.00 4.02
CA GLY A 129 -2.80 -1.56 3.84
C GLY A 129 -1.98 -0.99 2.67
N TYR A 130 -1.93 0.33 2.61
CA TYR A 130 -1.19 1.07 1.58
C TYR A 130 0.12 1.64 2.12
N GLY A 131 1.09 1.80 1.21
CA GLY A 131 2.38 2.45 1.42
C GLY A 131 2.76 3.31 0.22
N GLY A 132 4.06 3.48 0.02
CA GLY A 132 4.63 4.27 -1.07
C GLY A 132 4.65 5.77 -0.78
N SER A 133 5.01 6.55 -1.79
CA SER A 133 5.25 7.98 -1.68
C SER A 133 3.98 8.84 -1.76
N CYS A 134 2.89 8.34 -2.35
CA CYS A 134 1.73 9.16 -2.72
C CYS A 134 0.64 9.14 -1.64
N PHE A 135 0.01 8.00 -1.38
CA PHE A 135 -1.14 7.93 -0.48
C PHE A 135 -0.81 8.41 0.94
N PRO A 136 0.26 7.94 1.61
CA PRO A 136 0.55 8.39 2.97
C PRO A 136 0.79 9.90 3.05
N LYS A 137 1.55 10.45 2.10
CA LYS A 137 1.85 11.88 2.03
C LYS A 137 0.59 12.72 1.81
N ASP A 138 -0.25 12.32 0.84
CA ASP A 138 -1.41 13.12 0.44
C ASP A 138 -2.54 13.05 1.49
N VAL A 139 -2.75 11.89 2.13
CA VAL A 139 -3.69 11.76 3.25
C VAL A 139 -3.22 12.59 4.46
N LYS A 140 -1.94 12.52 4.81
CA LYS A 140 -1.39 13.36 5.89
C LYS A 140 -1.49 14.85 5.55
N ALA A 141 -1.22 15.24 4.31
CA ALA A 141 -1.29 16.63 3.86
C ALA A 141 -2.72 17.20 3.96
N ILE A 142 -3.75 16.46 3.51
CA ILE A 142 -5.14 16.92 3.59
C ILE A 142 -5.61 17.00 5.05
N ILE A 143 -5.17 16.11 5.94
CA ILE A 143 -5.46 16.16 7.38
C ILE A 143 -4.88 17.44 7.99
N VAL A 144 -3.60 17.71 7.76
CA VAL A 144 -2.92 18.92 8.27
C VAL A 144 -3.55 20.19 7.71
N PHE A 145 -3.89 20.20 6.43
CA PHE A 145 -4.56 21.34 5.80
C PHE A 145 -5.95 21.58 6.42
N ALA A 146 -6.75 20.51 6.56
CA ALA A 146 -8.09 20.57 7.16
C ALA A 146 -8.06 21.09 8.61
N ASP A 147 -7.08 20.63 9.40
CA ASP A 147 -6.87 21.09 10.77
C ASP A 147 -6.49 22.58 10.82
N LYS A 148 -5.55 22.99 9.96
CA LYS A 148 -5.07 24.39 9.87
C LYS A 148 -6.16 25.39 9.50
N ILE A 149 -7.11 25.01 8.63
CA ILE A 149 -8.24 25.86 8.24
C ILE A 149 -9.42 25.79 9.21
N GLY A 150 -9.31 25.01 10.30
CA GLY A 150 -10.36 24.88 11.30
C GLY A 150 -11.56 24.06 10.83
N LEU A 151 -11.37 23.02 10.00
CA LEU A 151 -12.46 22.15 9.56
C LEU A 151 -13.14 21.50 10.79
N PRO A 152 -14.49 21.44 10.87
CA PRO A 152 -15.20 20.84 12.00
C PRO A 152 -14.75 19.42 12.29
N LYS A 153 -14.64 19.07 13.60
CA LYS A 153 -14.15 17.77 14.08
C LYS A 153 -14.74 16.53 13.37
N PRO A 154 -16.06 16.44 13.08
CA PRO A 154 -16.61 15.27 12.41
C PRO A 154 -15.97 14.97 11.04
N TYR A 155 -15.71 16.03 10.23
CA TYR A 155 -15.04 15.86 8.94
C TYR A 155 -13.58 15.44 9.10
N LEU A 156 -12.88 16.09 10.06
CA LEU A 156 -11.49 15.76 10.36
C LEU A 156 -11.34 14.33 10.91
N SER A 157 -12.29 13.86 11.70
CA SER A 157 -12.30 12.49 12.22
C SER A 157 -12.36 11.44 11.11
N LEU A 158 -13.14 11.67 10.05
CA LEU A 158 -13.17 10.76 8.89
C LEU A 158 -11.80 10.66 8.22
N LEU A 159 -11.13 11.80 8.01
CA LEU A 159 -9.81 11.82 7.38
C LEU A 159 -8.74 11.12 8.24
N ARG A 160 -8.76 11.37 9.55
CA ARG A 160 -7.83 10.73 10.51
C ARG A 160 -8.05 9.23 10.60
N ALA A 161 -9.30 8.76 10.59
CA ALA A 161 -9.62 7.35 10.64
C ALA A 161 -9.02 6.55 9.47
N ILE A 162 -8.87 7.15 8.28
CA ILE A 162 -8.22 6.50 7.12
C ILE A 162 -6.77 6.12 7.46
N GLU A 163 -6.03 7.04 8.06
CA GLU A 163 -4.63 6.84 8.43
C GLU A 163 -4.49 5.89 9.64
N GLU A 164 -5.34 6.03 10.64
CA GLU A 164 -5.36 5.17 11.83
C GLU A 164 -5.63 3.70 11.47
N VAL A 165 -6.63 3.45 10.62
CA VAL A 165 -6.93 2.11 10.12
C VAL A 165 -5.75 1.56 9.31
N ASN A 166 -5.15 2.35 8.43
CA ASN A 166 -4.00 1.91 7.65
C ASN A 166 -2.79 1.55 8.53
N LYS A 167 -2.50 2.36 9.54
CA LYS A 167 -1.43 2.09 10.49
C LYS A 167 -1.70 0.79 11.27
N TYR A 168 -2.92 0.57 11.73
CA TYR A 168 -3.31 -0.67 12.40
C TYR A 168 -3.19 -1.87 11.46
N GLN A 169 -3.60 -1.73 10.22
CA GLN A 169 -3.60 -2.81 9.22
C GLN A 169 -2.20 -3.35 8.91
N LYS A 170 -1.16 -2.50 8.94
CA LYS A 170 0.23 -2.95 8.76
C LYS A 170 0.69 -3.93 9.86
N THR A 171 -0.02 -3.99 11.00
CA THR A 171 0.30 -4.88 12.12
C THR A 171 -0.49 -6.20 12.09
N ILE A 172 -1.39 -6.40 11.12
CA ILE A 172 -2.33 -7.53 11.11
C ILE A 172 -1.61 -8.89 11.07
N ILE A 173 -0.60 -9.04 10.22
CA ILE A 173 0.16 -10.31 10.11
C ILE A 173 1.03 -10.54 11.36
N PRO A 174 1.78 -9.58 11.88
CA PRO A 174 2.41 -9.73 13.21
C PRO A 174 1.44 -10.19 14.30
N ARG A 175 0.22 -9.62 14.35
CA ARG A 175 -0.81 -10.05 15.33
C ARG A 175 -1.20 -11.50 15.14
N LYS A 176 -1.43 -11.96 13.91
CA LYS A 176 -1.74 -13.38 13.62
C LYS A 176 -0.57 -14.28 13.99
N ILE A 177 0.67 -13.87 13.77
CA ILE A 177 1.86 -14.60 14.18
C ILE A 177 1.93 -14.74 15.71
N LEU A 178 1.72 -13.64 16.43
CA LEU A 178 1.71 -13.66 17.90
C LEU A 178 0.56 -14.49 18.46
N ALA A 179 -0.61 -14.47 17.84
CA ALA A 179 -1.73 -15.35 18.22
C ALA A 179 -1.36 -16.83 18.06
N ARG A 180 -0.58 -17.19 17.04
CA ARG A 180 -0.21 -18.57 16.74
C ARG A 180 1.00 -19.04 17.54
N PHE A 181 2.03 -18.22 17.73
CA PHE A 181 3.31 -18.60 18.32
C PHE A 181 3.51 -18.11 19.74
N GLY A 182 2.66 -17.21 20.24
CA GLY A 182 2.84 -16.53 21.52
C GLY A 182 3.63 -15.21 21.40
N ALA A 183 3.70 -14.46 22.50
CA ALA A 183 4.30 -13.14 22.54
C ALA A 183 5.87 -13.16 22.47
N ASP A 184 6.50 -14.22 22.95
CA ASP A 184 7.94 -14.44 22.86
C ASP A 184 8.28 -15.28 21.63
N LEU A 185 9.03 -14.69 20.71
CA LEU A 185 9.46 -15.32 19.47
C LEU A 185 10.96 -15.68 19.49
N THR A 186 11.57 -15.70 20.67
CA THR A 186 12.98 -16.11 20.83
C THR A 186 13.19 -17.52 20.25
N GLY A 187 14.19 -17.65 19.37
CA GLY A 187 14.49 -18.92 18.67
C GLY A 187 13.59 -19.21 17.47
N LYS A 188 12.61 -18.35 17.16
CA LYS A 188 11.80 -18.46 15.94
C LYS A 188 12.47 -17.78 14.77
N LYS A 189 12.33 -18.38 13.59
CA LYS A 189 12.86 -17.87 12.32
C LYS A 189 11.76 -17.81 11.28
N PHE A 190 11.58 -16.68 10.63
CA PHE A 190 10.54 -16.48 9.62
C PHE A 190 11.16 -16.16 8.27
N ALA A 191 10.64 -16.77 7.22
CA ALA A 191 10.90 -16.38 5.84
C ALA A 191 9.95 -15.23 5.46
N LEU A 192 10.45 -14.18 4.82
CA LEU A 192 9.68 -13.02 4.38
C LEU A 192 9.81 -12.84 2.87
N TRP A 193 8.74 -13.04 2.11
CA TRP A 193 8.65 -12.70 0.69
C TRP A 193 8.08 -11.31 0.52
N GLY A 194 8.91 -10.41 -0.03
CA GLY A 194 8.56 -9.04 -0.34
C GLY A 194 8.94 -8.04 0.75
N LEU A 195 9.66 -7.01 0.31
CA LEU A 195 10.13 -5.90 1.13
C LEU A 195 9.54 -4.57 0.66
N SER A 196 9.39 -4.38 -0.67
CA SER A 196 8.79 -3.20 -1.26
C SER A 196 7.29 -3.07 -0.92
N PHE A 197 6.76 -1.84 -0.96
CA PHE A 197 5.35 -1.59 -0.64
C PHE A 197 4.39 -2.17 -1.68
N LYS A 198 4.86 -2.40 -2.92
CA LYS A 198 4.14 -3.08 -4.02
C LYS A 198 5.10 -3.70 -5.02
N ALA A 199 4.57 -4.53 -5.93
CA ALA A 199 5.34 -5.16 -7.00
C ALA A 199 5.97 -4.15 -7.98
N LYS A 200 7.08 -4.56 -8.62
CA LYS A 200 7.79 -3.84 -9.69
C LYS A 200 8.44 -2.52 -9.27
N THR A 201 8.77 -2.36 -8.01
CA THR A 201 9.55 -1.23 -7.48
C THR A 201 10.45 -1.69 -6.35
N ASN A 202 11.52 -0.95 -6.09
CA ASN A 202 12.35 -1.07 -4.88
C ASN A 202 11.91 -0.12 -3.76
N ASP A 203 10.84 0.66 -3.96
CA ASP A 203 10.37 1.63 -2.97
C ASP A 203 9.81 0.94 -1.72
N MET A 204 10.43 1.24 -0.58
CA MET A 204 10.03 0.72 0.72
C MET A 204 9.36 1.76 1.61
N ARG A 205 9.14 2.99 1.13
CA ARG A 205 8.47 4.04 1.92
C ARG A 205 7.12 3.55 2.42
N GLU A 206 6.94 3.60 3.73
CA GLU A 206 5.69 3.15 4.38
C GLU A 206 5.29 1.70 4.01
N SER A 207 6.25 0.84 3.63
CA SER A 207 5.97 -0.58 3.40
C SER A 207 5.62 -1.28 4.71
N ALA A 208 4.58 -2.13 4.68
CA ALA A 208 4.20 -2.95 5.83
C ALA A 208 5.29 -3.97 6.24
N SER A 209 6.21 -4.31 5.33
CA SER A 209 7.35 -5.17 5.65
C SER A 209 8.24 -4.59 6.76
N ILE A 210 8.35 -3.25 6.83
CA ILE A 210 9.10 -2.56 7.87
C ILE A 210 8.46 -2.79 9.24
N ASP A 211 7.14 -2.63 9.34
CA ASP A 211 6.38 -2.86 10.57
C ASP A 211 6.45 -4.35 10.99
N ILE A 212 6.36 -5.28 10.04
CA ILE A 212 6.50 -6.71 10.27
C ILE A 212 7.87 -7.03 10.89
N VAL A 213 8.96 -6.57 10.25
CA VAL A 213 10.32 -6.80 10.74
C VAL A 213 10.49 -6.19 12.15
N LYS A 214 10.10 -4.94 12.32
CA LYS A 214 10.21 -4.22 13.60
C LYS A 214 9.51 -4.97 14.74
N ILE A 215 8.25 -5.36 14.52
CA ILE A 215 7.42 -6.00 15.57
C ILE A 215 7.95 -7.38 15.92
N LEU A 216 8.32 -8.20 14.92
CA LEU A 216 8.75 -9.57 15.17
C LEU A 216 10.17 -9.63 15.77
N THR A 217 11.09 -8.79 15.29
CA THR A 217 12.47 -8.76 15.84
C THR A 217 12.51 -8.19 17.24
N ALA A 218 11.67 -7.21 17.59
CA ALA A 218 11.53 -6.72 18.96
C ALA A 218 11.07 -7.81 19.95
N ARG A 219 10.49 -8.92 19.44
CA ARG A 219 10.08 -10.09 20.23
C ARG A 219 11.04 -11.29 20.11
N GLY A 220 12.25 -11.05 19.61
CA GLY A 220 13.33 -12.05 19.55
C GLY A 220 13.34 -12.91 18.27
N ALA A 221 12.47 -12.67 17.31
CA ALA A 221 12.49 -13.41 16.05
C ALA A 221 13.70 -13.10 15.18
N LYS A 222 14.12 -14.07 14.36
CA LYS A 222 15.03 -13.86 13.23
C LYS A 222 14.26 -13.92 11.93
N ILE A 223 14.65 -13.11 10.94
CA ILE A 223 14.00 -13.03 9.64
C ILE A 223 15.02 -13.29 8.53
N VAL A 224 14.61 -14.04 7.53
CA VAL A 224 15.33 -14.15 6.25
C VAL A 224 14.38 -13.61 5.18
N ALA A 225 14.77 -12.54 4.51
CA ALA A 225 13.92 -11.86 3.55
C ALA A 225 14.39 -12.07 2.11
N TYR A 226 13.42 -12.20 1.20
CA TYR A 226 13.63 -12.22 -0.24
C TYR A 226 12.78 -11.12 -0.90
N ASP A 227 13.42 -10.34 -1.74
CA ASP A 227 12.76 -9.41 -2.67
C ASP A 227 13.67 -9.24 -3.90
N PRO A 228 13.14 -9.35 -5.13
CA PRO A 228 13.98 -9.26 -6.33
C PRO A 228 14.57 -7.87 -6.56
N LEU A 229 14.02 -6.80 -5.97
CA LEU A 229 14.39 -5.42 -6.25
C LEU A 229 14.79 -4.61 -5.01
N ALA A 230 14.22 -4.88 -3.83
CA ALA A 230 14.29 -3.98 -2.69
C ALA A 230 15.33 -4.36 -1.60
N VAL A 231 16.11 -5.42 -1.79
CA VAL A 231 17.08 -5.89 -0.79
C VAL A 231 18.12 -4.81 -0.45
N GLU A 232 18.62 -4.07 -1.44
CA GLU A 232 19.65 -3.05 -1.18
C GLU A 232 19.08 -1.87 -0.38
N GLU A 233 17.88 -1.40 -0.75
CA GLU A 233 17.16 -0.36 -0.01
C GLU A 233 16.84 -0.80 1.43
N ALA A 234 16.41 -2.05 1.60
CA ALA A 234 16.15 -2.62 2.92
C ALA A 234 17.41 -2.58 3.81
N ARG A 235 18.50 -3.11 3.29
CA ARG A 235 19.76 -3.27 4.04
C ARG A 235 20.42 -1.95 4.40
N THR A 236 20.40 -0.97 3.48
CA THR A 236 21.16 0.27 3.64
C THR A 236 20.39 1.41 4.26
N VAL A 237 19.04 1.43 4.09
CA VAL A 237 18.19 2.55 4.50
C VAL A 237 17.17 2.12 5.55
N TYR A 238 16.22 1.24 5.20
CA TYR A 238 15.00 1.05 6.01
C TYR A 238 15.13 0.05 7.15
N LEU A 239 15.94 -1.00 7.01
CA LEU A 239 16.09 -2.08 7.98
C LEU A 239 17.52 -2.22 8.50
N LYS A 240 18.35 -1.22 8.30
CA LYS A 240 19.76 -1.21 8.73
C LYS A 240 19.92 -1.44 10.24
N GLU A 241 19.03 -0.89 11.04
CA GLU A 241 19.04 -1.04 12.51
C GLU A 241 18.73 -2.47 12.98
N PHE A 242 18.15 -3.32 12.12
CA PHE A 242 17.81 -4.71 12.41
C PHE A 242 18.83 -5.71 11.86
N SER A 243 20.02 -5.27 11.43
CA SER A 243 21.06 -6.09 10.77
C SER A 243 21.42 -7.38 11.53
N ASP A 244 21.36 -7.37 12.86
CA ASP A 244 21.62 -8.55 13.69
C ASP A 244 20.47 -9.57 13.69
N SER A 245 19.30 -9.20 13.20
CA SER A 245 18.07 -10.00 13.26
C SER A 245 17.48 -10.33 11.91
N ILE A 246 17.97 -9.69 10.83
CA ILE A 246 17.51 -9.95 9.46
C ILE A 246 18.68 -10.29 8.55
N SER A 247 18.48 -11.29 7.69
CA SER A 247 19.36 -11.62 6.58
C SER A 247 18.59 -11.60 5.26
N TYR A 248 19.27 -11.56 4.12
CA TYR A 248 18.67 -11.34 2.82
C TYR A 248 19.17 -12.37 1.81
N GLU A 249 18.27 -12.76 0.90
CA GLU A 249 18.53 -13.54 -0.30
C GLU A 249 17.86 -12.84 -1.50
N GLN A 250 18.44 -12.92 -2.67
CA GLN A 250 17.96 -12.20 -3.86
C GLN A 250 17.88 -13.08 -5.10
N SER A 251 18.48 -14.27 -5.06
CA SER A 251 18.56 -15.17 -6.24
C SER A 251 17.44 -16.22 -6.24
N ASP A 252 17.03 -16.71 -5.06
CA ASP A 252 16.03 -17.77 -4.95
C ASP A 252 15.11 -17.57 -3.74
N LYS A 253 13.83 -17.35 -4.02
CA LYS A 253 12.80 -17.19 -2.99
C LYS A 253 12.61 -18.43 -2.10
N TYR A 254 12.95 -19.62 -2.60
CA TYR A 254 12.83 -20.86 -1.83
C TYR A 254 14.02 -21.12 -0.91
N ALA A 255 15.19 -20.60 -1.22
CA ALA A 255 16.38 -20.75 -0.37
C ALA A 255 16.18 -20.19 1.04
N ILE A 256 15.35 -19.15 1.19
CA ILE A 256 15.08 -18.55 2.51
C ILE A 256 14.13 -19.38 3.39
N LEU A 257 13.44 -20.38 2.82
CA LEU A 257 12.48 -21.21 3.58
C LEU A 257 13.17 -22.19 4.53
N ASP A 258 14.42 -22.52 4.26
CA ASP A 258 15.14 -23.58 4.98
C ASP A 258 15.24 -23.28 6.49
N GLY A 259 14.67 -24.24 7.26
CA GLY A 259 14.63 -24.15 8.70
C GLY A 259 13.82 -22.97 9.28
N CYS A 260 12.94 -22.33 8.50
CA CYS A 260 12.03 -21.31 8.99
C CYS A 260 10.77 -21.92 9.61
N ASP A 261 10.26 -21.28 10.66
CA ASP A 261 9.05 -21.70 11.38
C ASP A 261 7.78 -21.43 10.57
N ALA A 262 7.78 -20.39 9.73
CA ALA A 262 6.70 -20.04 8.78
C ALA A 262 7.20 -19.14 7.66
N LEU A 263 6.40 -19.07 6.57
CA LEU A 263 6.52 -18.10 5.49
C LEU A 263 5.56 -16.92 5.71
N ILE A 264 6.05 -15.71 5.48
CA ILE A 264 5.28 -14.46 5.46
C ILE A 264 5.31 -13.89 4.05
N ILE A 265 4.16 -13.47 3.50
CA ILE A 265 4.06 -12.80 2.20
C ILE A 265 3.59 -11.36 2.43
N ALA A 266 4.45 -10.38 2.11
CA ALA A 266 4.17 -8.97 2.37
C ALA A 266 3.98 -8.10 1.12
N THR A 267 4.35 -8.58 -0.08
CA THR A 267 4.22 -7.85 -1.34
C THR A 267 3.52 -8.70 -2.40
N GLU A 268 2.70 -8.09 -3.27
CA GLU A 268 1.95 -8.77 -4.34
C GLU A 268 2.77 -9.00 -5.62
N THR A 269 4.04 -9.37 -5.49
CA THR A 269 4.89 -9.69 -6.63
C THR A 269 4.37 -10.93 -7.38
N GLY A 270 4.37 -10.89 -8.71
CA GLY A 270 3.74 -11.95 -9.52
C GLY A 270 4.29 -13.35 -9.25
N GLU A 271 5.59 -13.46 -8.95
CA GLU A 271 6.23 -14.74 -8.60
C GLU A 271 5.78 -15.35 -7.27
N TYR A 272 5.16 -14.55 -6.37
CA TYR A 272 4.63 -15.04 -5.09
C TYR A 272 3.22 -15.63 -5.20
N ARG A 273 2.54 -15.43 -6.34
CA ARG A 273 1.20 -16.01 -6.60
C ARG A 273 1.21 -17.51 -6.77
N THR A 274 2.39 -18.09 -6.95
CA THR A 274 2.58 -19.53 -7.05
C THR A 274 3.65 -19.99 -6.07
N ILE A 275 3.35 -21.09 -5.38
CA ILE A 275 4.28 -21.75 -4.46
C ILE A 275 4.44 -23.21 -4.86
N ASP A 276 5.69 -23.69 -4.93
CA ASP A 276 5.95 -25.14 -5.01
C ASP A 276 5.71 -25.74 -3.62
N ILE A 277 4.59 -26.42 -3.49
CA ILE A 277 4.14 -27.04 -2.23
C ILE A 277 5.14 -28.07 -1.73
N THR A 278 5.74 -28.86 -2.62
CA THR A 278 6.70 -29.91 -2.24
C THR A 278 7.96 -29.30 -1.66
N VAL A 279 8.49 -28.28 -2.33
CA VAL A 279 9.68 -27.56 -1.87
C VAL A 279 9.40 -26.85 -0.54
N ALA A 280 8.27 -26.15 -0.43
CA ALA A 280 7.92 -25.41 0.78
C ALA A 280 7.70 -26.33 1.98
N LYS A 281 7.01 -27.47 1.81
CA LYS A 281 6.82 -28.46 2.89
C LYS A 281 8.11 -29.07 3.37
N LYS A 282 9.07 -29.30 2.47
CA LYS A 282 10.36 -29.89 2.82
C LYS A 282 11.28 -28.89 3.55
N ALA A 283 11.22 -27.61 3.16
CA ALA A 283 12.12 -26.58 3.67
C ALA A 283 11.64 -25.96 5.00
N LEU A 284 10.34 -25.72 5.15
CA LEU A 284 9.77 -25.15 6.37
C LEU A 284 9.75 -26.17 7.50
N LYS A 285 10.07 -25.76 8.73
CA LYS A 285 9.89 -26.59 9.94
C LYS A 285 8.42 -26.95 10.18
N ASN A 286 7.55 -25.99 9.94
CA ASN A 286 6.11 -26.16 10.02
C ASN A 286 5.49 -25.71 8.69
N SER A 287 4.46 -26.39 8.24
CA SER A 287 3.73 -25.99 7.03
C SER A 287 2.78 -24.83 7.36
N ILE A 288 3.33 -23.65 7.65
CA ILE A 288 2.58 -22.46 8.06
C ILE A 288 2.90 -21.30 7.13
N ILE A 289 1.85 -20.62 6.63
CA ILE A 289 1.96 -19.45 5.76
C ILE A 289 1.08 -18.31 6.32
N PHE A 290 1.65 -17.13 6.42
CA PHE A 290 0.96 -15.87 6.71
C PHE A 290 0.96 -15.00 5.44
N ASP A 291 -0.18 -14.94 4.77
CA ASP A 291 -0.32 -14.20 3.51
C ASP A 291 -1.01 -12.85 3.72
N GLY A 292 -0.22 -11.79 3.78
CA GLY A 292 -0.70 -10.42 3.93
C GLY A 292 -1.29 -9.82 2.65
N ARG A 293 -1.30 -10.54 1.54
CA ARG A 293 -1.76 -10.06 0.23
C ARG A 293 -2.87 -10.92 -0.39
N ASN A 294 -3.27 -12.00 0.28
CA ASN A 294 -4.30 -12.92 -0.19
C ASN A 294 -4.00 -13.50 -1.58
N LEU A 295 -2.73 -13.89 -1.83
CA LEU A 295 -2.26 -14.29 -3.16
C LEU A 295 -2.47 -15.77 -3.47
N LEU A 296 -2.38 -16.62 -2.44
CA LEU A 296 -2.32 -18.06 -2.64
C LEU A 296 -3.71 -18.70 -2.58
N ASP A 297 -3.82 -19.85 -3.28
CA ASP A 297 -5.06 -20.62 -3.33
C ASP A 297 -5.27 -21.42 -2.03
N ILE A 298 -6.30 -21.07 -1.27
CA ILE A 298 -6.58 -21.68 0.04
C ILE A 298 -6.92 -23.18 -0.05
N PRO A 299 -7.83 -23.63 -0.95
CA PRO A 299 -8.14 -25.04 -1.09
C PRO A 299 -6.89 -25.91 -1.30
N THR A 300 -6.06 -25.54 -2.27
CA THR A 300 -4.80 -26.25 -2.59
C THR A 300 -3.86 -26.34 -1.39
N LEU A 301 -3.70 -25.25 -0.63
CA LEU A 301 -2.84 -25.25 0.55
C LEU A 301 -3.39 -26.10 1.69
N LYS A 302 -4.71 -26.05 1.93
CA LYS A 302 -5.37 -26.88 2.95
C LYS A 302 -5.28 -28.38 2.62
N GLU A 303 -5.53 -28.77 1.38
CA GLU A 303 -5.36 -30.16 0.91
C GLU A 303 -3.91 -30.62 1.09
N ALA A 304 -2.94 -29.74 0.87
CA ALA A 304 -1.55 -30.01 1.12
C ALA A 304 -1.17 -30.03 2.62
N GLY A 305 -2.08 -29.72 3.52
CA GLY A 305 -1.88 -29.71 4.97
C GLY A 305 -1.12 -28.51 5.49
N PHE A 306 -1.22 -27.35 4.85
CA PHE A 306 -0.72 -26.08 5.37
C PHE A 306 -1.72 -25.44 6.33
N GLU A 307 -1.22 -24.89 7.44
CA GLU A 307 -1.90 -23.84 8.17
C GLU A 307 -1.73 -22.53 7.38
N TYR A 308 -2.84 -21.91 7.00
CA TYR A 308 -2.80 -20.69 6.18
C TYR A 308 -3.60 -19.58 6.85
N TYR A 309 -2.92 -18.47 7.10
CA TYR A 309 -3.47 -17.27 7.71
C TYR A 309 -3.40 -16.11 6.71
N ALA A 310 -4.55 -15.52 6.42
CA ALA A 310 -4.68 -14.46 5.42
C ALA A 310 -5.44 -13.26 6.00
N VAL A 311 -5.70 -12.24 5.21
CA VAL A 311 -6.41 -11.04 5.64
C VAL A 311 -7.91 -11.20 5.34
N GLY A 312 -8.73 -11.30 6.39
CA GLY A 312 -10.19 -11.36 6.23
C GLY A 312 -10.70 -12.67 5.60
N ARG A 313 -10.00 -13.80 5.80
CA ARG A 313 -10.37 -15.11 5.23
C ARG A 313 -10.92 -16.07 6.29
N GLY A 314 -11.47 -15.54 7.38
CA GLY A 314 -12.22 -16.31 8.38
C GLY A 314 -11.39 -17.04 9.43
N ASP A 315 -10.24 -16.53 9.79
CA ASP A 315 -9.29 -17.17 10.72
C ASP A 315 -9.73 -17.15 12.21
N ARG A 316 -10.89 -16.60 12.54
CA ARG A 316 -11.44 -16.44 13.91
C ARG A 316 -10.44 -15.90 14.92
N ILE A 317 -9.95 -14.70 14.69
CA ILE A 317 -9.01 -14.05 15.59
C ILE A 317 -9.74 -13.38 16.72
N ASP A 318 -9.32 -13.68 17.93
CA ASP A 318 -9.73 -12.94 19.12
C ASP A 318 -8.82 -11.72 19.30
N TRP A 319 -9.24 -10.59 18.70
CA TRP A 319 -8.48 -9.33 18.73
C TRP A 319 -8.19 -8.80 20.13
N GLN A 320 -9.03 -9.19 21.15
CA GLN A 320 -8.85 -8.73 22.52
C GLN A 320 -7.65 -9.38 23.23
N LYS A 321 -7.16 -10.51 22.69
CA LYS A 321 -6.04 -11.24 23.28
C LYS A 321 -4.67 -10.86 22.71
N ILE A 322 -4.62 -9.96 21.72
CA ILE A 322 -3.39 -9.62 21.02
C ILE A 322 -3.09 -8.14 21.22
N GLU A 323 -2.26 -7.84 22.21
CA GLU A 323 -1.69 -6.50 22.39
C GLU A 323 -0.37 -6.40 21.62
N ILE A 324 -0.23 -5.37 20.79
CA ILE A 324 1.02 -4.88 20.23
C ILE A 324 1.16 -3.45 20.73
N ASP A 325 2.04 -3.29 21.71
CA ASP A 325 2.43 -1.96 22.22
C ASP A 325 3.24 -1.18 21.19
#